data_804b4ee8ab0eb498b185bcd43ed54220
#
_entry.id   804b4ee8ab0eb498b185bcd43ed54220
#
_cell.length_a   1.000
_cell.length_b   1.000
_cell.length_c   1.000
_cell.angle_alpha   90.00
_cell.angle_beta   90.00
_cell.angle_gamma   90.00
#
_symmetry.space_group_name_H-M   'P 1'
#
loop_
_entity.id
_entity.type
_entity.pdbx_description
1 polymer ?
#
loop_
_entity_poly.entity_id
_entity_poly.type
_entity_poly.pdbx_seq_one_letter_code
_entity_poly.pdbx_strand_id
1 'polypeptide(L)'
;MLGRALKNDHERGLGRTAAAFAAVVGITGVDVYAAVTRSRRKVEMDTTATTTVGLPEQEAYEMWRHLDNLPRFMAHLEEVRPDGNGRSHWRAAAPFGRTVEWDAEITEDVPGQRIAWRSVGSADIDNRGSVQFVPAPGGRGTEVHVTLRYEMPGGKLGQAVARYFGEDPRQQLDDDLRRFKQVAETGEVVRSEGAPGGSSPSIRPGR
;
A
#
# COMPACT_ATOMS: atom_id res chain seq x y z
N MET A 1 36.05 -60.89 -41.76
CA MET A 1 34.66 -60.41 -41.53
C MET A 1 34.53 -59.88 -40.10
N LEU A 2 35.14 -58.75 -39.82
CA LEU A 2 35.01 -58.13 -38.48
C LEU A 2 35.24 -56.59 -38.70
N GLY A 3 34.26 -55.90 -39.18
CA GLY A 3 34.43 -54.47 -39.46
C GLY A 3 33.14 -53.67 -39.71
N ARG A 4 31.99 -54.18 -39.22
CA ARG A 4 30.70 -53.53 -39.53
C ARG A 4 29.78 -53.28 -38.32
N ALA A 5 30.23 -53.50 -37.12
CA ALA A 5 29.38 -53.42 -35.92
C ALA A 5 29.62 -52.19 -35.00
N LEU A 6 30.62 -51.32 -35.28
CA LEU A 6 31.00 -50.22 -34.40
C LEU A 6 30.59 -48.82 -34.89
N LYS A 7 29.88 -48.72 -36.00
CA LYS A 7 29.54 -47.40 -36.57
C LYS A 7 28.11 -46.89 -36.27
N ASN A 8 27.27 -47.74 -35.67
CA ASN A 8 25.86 -47.39 -35.44
C ASN A 8 25.50 -46.96 -34.01
N ASP A 9 26.41 -47.12 -33.05
CA ASP A 9 26.07 -46.74 -31.65
C ASP A 9 26.42 -45.29 -31.31
N HIS A 10 27.27 -44.65 -32.12
CA HIS A 10 27.65 -43.25 -31.83
C HIS A 10 26.62 -42.22 -32.34
N GLU A 11 25.84 -42.54 -33.39
CA GLU A 11 24.81 -41.65 -33.90
C GLU A 11 23.50 -41.73 -33.13
N ARG A 12 23.24 -42.82 -32.40
CA ARG A 12 22.04 -42.94 -31.55
C ARG A 12 22.16 -42.19 -30.21
N GLY A 13 23.37 -41.94 -29.76
CA GLY A 13 23.63 -41.21 -28.51
C GLY A 13 23.44 -39.70 -28.63
N LEU A 14 23.83 -39.12 -29.76
CA LEU A 14 23.76 -37.70 -30.00
C LEU A 14 22.31 -37.22 -30.27
N GLY A 15 21.48 -38.01 -30.91
CA GLY A 15 20.08 -37.69 -31.17
C GLY A 15 19.21 -37.69 -29.90
N ARG A 16 19.52 -38.55 -28.93
CA ARG A 16 18.74 -38.61 -27.68
C ARG A 16 19.10 -37.52 -26.69
N THR A 17 20.36 -37.08 -26.66
CA THR A 17 20.79 -35.94 -25.81
C THR A 17 20.32 -34.61 -26.36
N ALA A 18 20.29 -34.40 -27.68
CA ALA A 18 19.75 -33.18 -28.28
C ALA A 18 18.24 -33.04 -28.07
N ALA A 19 17.48 -34.14 -28.17
CA ALA A 19 16.02 -34.11 -27.88
C ALA A 19 15.71 -33.88 -26.40
N ALA A 20 16.54 -34.40 -25.48
CA ALA A 20 16.39 -34.15 -24.04
C ALA A 20 16.68 -32.69 -23.67
N PHE A 21 17.67 -32.05 -24.31
CA PHE A 21 17.96 -30.63 -24.08
C PHE A 21 16.87 -29.74 -24.64
N ALA A 22 16.31 -30.04 -25.81
CA ALA A 22 15.20 -29.26 -26.36
C ALA A 22 13.93 -29.37 -25.50
N ALA A 23 13.66 -30.52 -24.90
CA ALA A 23 12.52 -30.72 -24.00
C ALA A 23 12.68 -29.94 -22.68
N VAL A 24 13.90 -29.88 -22.11
CA VAL A 24 14.17 -29.14 -20.88
C VAL A 24 14.07 -27.62 -21.11
N VAL A 25 14.57 -27.11 -22.24
CA VAL A 25 14.46 -25.68 -22.58
C VAL A 25 13.02 -25.31 -22.90
N GLY A 26 12.24 -26.16 -23.55
CA GLY A 26 10.82 -25.94 -23.84
C GLY A 26 9.94 -25.89 -22.58
N ILE A 27 10.20 -26.76 -21.62
CA ILE A 27 9.47 -26.79 -20.33
C ILE A 27 9.80 -25.54 -19.51
N THR A 28 11.07 -25.14 -19.44
CA THR A 28 11.47 -23.93 -18.71
C THR A 28 10.92 -22.66 -19.33
N GLY A 29 10.79 -22.56 -20.65
CA GLY A 29 10.22 -21.41 -21.34
C GLY A 29 8.73 -21.21 -21.02
N VAL A 30 7.96 -22.28 -21.03
CA VAL A 30 6.52 -22.25 -20.70
C VAL A 30 6.33 -22.00 -19.20
N ASP A 31 7.13 -22.61 -18.33
CA ASP A 31 7.05 -22.43 -16.89
C ASP A 31 7.48 -21.04 -16.47
N VAL A 32 8.52 -20.46 -17.08
CA VAL A 32 8.94 -19.07 -16.86
C VAL A 32 7.86 -18.09 -17.35
N TYR A 33 7.30 -18.32 -18.54
CA TYR A 33 6.21 -17.49 -19.05
C TYR A 33 4.95 -17.58 -18.17
N ALA A 34 4.58 -18.79 -17.74
CA ALA A 34 3.45 -19.00 -16.83
C ALA A 34 3.72 -18.45 -15.42
N ALA A 35 4.97 -18.50 -14.95
CA ALA A 35 5.36 -17.88 -13.68
C ALA A 35 5.34 -16.35 -13.75
N VAL A 36 5.81 -15.75 -14.86
CA VAL A 36 5.76 -14.31 -15.09
C VAL A 36 4.33 -13.82 -15.28
N THR A 37 3.47 -14.59 -15.97
CA THR A 37 2.04 -14.23 -16.13
C THR A 37 1.25 -14.47 -14.85
N ARG A 38 1.60 -15.47 -14.03
CA ARG A 38 1.01 -15.69 -12.72
C ARG A 38 1.44 -14.63 -11.71
N SER A 39 2.65 -14.10 -11.80
CA SER A 39 3.15 -12.98 -10.98
C SER A 39 2.45 -11.64 -11.28
N ARG A 40 1.72 -11.55 -12.38
CA ARG A 40 0.88 -10.37 -12.73
C ARG A 40 -0.51 -10.42 -12.12
N ARG A 41 -0.86 -11.42 -11.32
CA ARG A 41 -2.14 -11.43 -10.62
C ARG A 41 -2.07 -10.37 -9.53
N LYS A 42 -2.66 -9.22 -9.79
CA LYS A 42 -2.84 -8.17 -8.79
C LYS A 42 -3.74 -8.71 -7.67
N VAL A 43 -3.39 -8.38 -6.44
CA VAL A 43 -4.23 -8.64 -5.27
C VAL A 43 -4.97 -7.36 -4.97
N GLU A 44 -6.28 -7.38 -5.11
CA GLU A 44 -7.15 -6.26 -4.77
C GLU A 44 -7.57 -6.37 -3.30
N MET A 45 -7.48 -5.26 -2.58
CA MET A 45 -7.89 -5.15 -1.18
C MET A 45 -8.77 -3.91 -1.03
N ASP A 46 -9.99 -4.11 -0.53
CA ASP A 46 -10.93 -3.06 -0.20
C ASP A 46 -11.06 -2.94 1.31
N THR A 47 -11.01 -1.72 1.84
CA THR A 47 -11.27 -1.45 3.25
C THR A 47 -12.12 -0.19 3.40
N THR A 48 -12.99 -0.21 4.41
CA THR A 48 -13.86 0.91 4.74
C THR A 48 -13.91 1.08 6.25
N ALA A 49 -13.82 2.32 6.71
CA ALA A 49 -13.99 2.66 8.12
C ALA A 49 -14.71 3.99 8.28
N THR A 50 -15.30 4.22 9.46
CA THR A 50 -16.06 5.41 9.78
C THR A 50 -15.72 5.89 11.18
N THR A 51 -15.60 7.21 11.34
CA THR A 51 -15.49 7.85 12.66
C THR A 51 -16.38 9.09 12.74
N THR A 52 -16.78 9.47 13.95
CA THR A 52 -17.47 10.73 14.18
C THR A 52 -16.55 11.72 14.89
N VAL A 53 -16.40 12.93 14.34
CA VAL A 53 -15.61 14.02 14.91
C VAL A 53 -16.51 15.18 15.31
N GLY A 54 -16.18 15.87 16.39
CA GLY A 54 -16.96 17.00 16.92
C GLY A 54 -16.75 18.31 16.15
N LEU A 55 -16.50 18.26 14.84
CA LEU A 55 -16.29 19.41 13.96
C LEU A 55 -17.39 19.52 12.91
N PRO A 56 -17.69 20.74 12.39
CA PRO A 56 -18.49 20.92 11.18
C PRO A 56 -17.87 20.23 9.97
N GLU A 57 -18.70 19.85 8.97
CA GLU A 57 -18.27 19.14 7.77
C GLU A 57 -17.18 19.88 7.01
N GLN A 58 -17.28 21.19 6.91
CA GLN A 58 -16.30 22.02 6.21
C GLN A 58 -14.93 21.98 6.89
N GLU A 59 -14.89 22.04 8.22
CA GLU A 59 -13.62 21.98 8.96
C GLU A 59 -12.97 20.60 8.87
N ALA A 60 -13.76 19.52 9.01
CA ALA A 60 -13.28 18.16 8.82
C ALA A 60 -12.74 17.92 7.41
N TYR A 61 -13.46 18.45 6.38
CA TYR A 61 -13.02 18.41 4.99
C TYR A 61 -11.69 19.14 4.80
N GLU A 62 -11.53 20.35 5.32
CA GLU A 62 -10.30 21.14 5.16
C GLU A 62 -9.08 20.44 5.75
N MET A 63 -9.23 19.77 6.89
CA MET A 63 -8.14 18.97 7.48
C MET A 63 -7.67 17.85 6.56
N TRP A 64 -8.57 17.21 5.82
CA TRP A 64 -8.24 16.17 4.85
C TRP A 64 -7.74 16.74 3.52
N ARG A 65 -8.29 17.87 3.10
CA ARG A 65 -7.94 18.54 1.84
C ARG A 65 -6.51 19.06 1.85
N HIS A 66 -6.00 19.42 3.00
CA HIS A 66 -4.59 19.69 3.23
C HIS A 66 -3.82 18.35 3.30
N LEU A 67 -3.50 17.78 2.12
CA LEU A 67 -2.92 16.44 1.98
C LEU A 67 -1.59 16.29 2.72
N ASP A 68 -0.83 17.35 2.90
CA ASP A 68 0.40 17.40 3.69
C ASP A 68 0.18 17.15 5.20
N ASN A 69 -1.05 17.27 5.67
CA ASN A 69 -1.43 16.91 7.05
C ASN A 69 -1.69 15.41 7.25
N LEU A 70 -1.92 14.64 6.18
CA LEU A 70 -2.27 13.21 6.29
C LEU A 70 -1.26 12.39 7.10
N PRO A 71 0.06 12.60 6.99
CA PRO A 71 1.04 11.87 7.80
C PRO A 71 0.91 12.09 9.32
N ARG A 72 0.20 13.11 9.76
CA ARG A 72 -0.05 13.37 11.19
C ARG A 72 -0.96 12.31 11.83
N PHE A 73 -1.86 11.72 11.04
CA PHE A 73 -2.81 10.74 11.54
C PHE A 73 -2.81 9.41 10.78
N MET A 74 -2.26 9.35 9.56
CA MET A 74 -2.02 8.11 8.82
C MET A 74 -0.59 7.62 9.09
N ALA A 75 -0.43 6.70 10.03
CA ALA A 75 0.88 6.32 10.56
C ALA A 75 1.84 5.68 9.54
N HIS A 76 1.32 5.10 8.48
CA HIS A 76 2.11 4.48 7.43
C HIS A 76 2.62 5.50 6.40
N LEU A 77 2.03 6.71 6.32
CA LEU A 77 2.50 7.77 5.43
C LEU A 77 3.67 8.50 6.06
N GLU A 78 4.79 8.58 5.34
CA GLU A 78 5.95 9.36 5.72
C GLU A 78 5.80 10.81 5.25
N GLU A 79 5.28 11.00 4.04
CA GLU A 79 5.17 12.30 3.41
C GLU A 79 4.08 12.32 2.33
N VAL A 80 3.42 13.46 2.18
CA VAL A 80 2.55 13.78 1.05
C VAL A 80 2.89 15.19 0.58
N ARG A 81 3.27 15.35 -0.69
CA ARG A 81 3.62 16.63 -1.30
C ARG A 81 2.63 16.99 -2.41
N PRO A 82 1.71 17.92 -2.19
CA PRO A 82 0.88 18.47 -3.26
C PRO A 82 1.75 19.26 -4.27
N ASP A 83 1.44 19.14 -5.58
CA ASP A 83 2.10 19.91 -6.65
C ASP A 83 1.35 21.19 -7.05
N GLY A 84 0.20 21.46 -6.42
CA GLY A 84 -0.64 22.62 -6.70
C GLY A 84 -1.59 22.49 -7.89
N ASN A 85 -1.50 21.41 -8.68
CA ASN A 85 -2.32 21.15 -9.88
C ASN A 85 -3.33 20.01 -9.68
N GLY A 86 -3.71 19.71 -8.43
CA GLY A 86 -4.59 18.60 -8.08
C GLY A 86 -3.88 17.24 -8.07
N ARG A 87 -2.55 17.24 -8.25
CA ARG A 87 -1.69 16.07 -8.09
C ARG A 87 -0.88 16.16 -6.81
N SER A 88 -0.40 15.03 -6.36
CA SER A 88 0.42 14.91 -5.17
C SER A 88 1.35 13.70 -5.27
N HIS A 89 2.53 13.81 -4.69
CA HIS A 89 3.48 12.73 -4.54
C HIS A 89 3.40 12.18 -3.12
N TRP A 90 3.32 10.85 -3.00
CA TRP A 90 3.10 10.14 -1.75
C TRP A 90 4.25 9.20 -1.47
N ARG A 91 4.67 9.16 -0.21
CA ARG A 91 5.66 8.22 0.31
C ARG A 91 5.11 7.51 1.53
N ALA A 92 5.20 6.20 1.52
CA ALA A 92 4.80 5.37 2.65
C ALA A 92 5.93 4.42 3.05
N ALA A 93 6.02 4.15 4.35
CA ALA A 93 6.90 3.14 4.88
C ALA A 93 6.52 1.76 4.33
N ALA A 94 7.52 0.93 4.09
CA ALA A 94 7.37 -0.46 3.65
C ALA A 94 8.26 -1.39 4.49
N PRO A 95 8.05 -2.71 4.42
CA PRO A 95 8.85 -3.67 5.19
C PRO A 95 10.34 -3.53 4.96
N PHE A 96 11.12 -3.87 5.98
CA PHE A 96 12.58 -3.89 5.94
C PHE A 96 13.23 -2.52 5.68
N GLY A 97 12.59 -1.43 6.15
CA GLY A 97 13.11 -0.07 6.00
C GLY A 97 13.07 0.45 4.55
N ARG A 98 12.24 -0.15 3.71
CA ARG A 98 11.97 0.34 2.35
C ARG A 98 10.88 1.38 2.37
N THR A 99 10.80 2.14 1.28
CA THR A 99 9.71 3.08 1.00
C THR A 99 9.01 2.66 -0.27
N VAL A 100 7.71 2.87 -0.34
CA VAL A 100 6.91 2.79 -1.56
C VAL A 100 6.45 4.19 -1.91
N GLU A 101 6.45 4.51 -3.20
CA GLU A 101 6.14 5.84 -3.70
C GLU A 101 5.12 5.75 -4.85
N TRP A 102 4.27 6.76 -4.92
CA TRP A 102 3.33 6.90 -6.03
C TRP A 102 2.90 8.35 -6.19
N ASP A 103 2.49 8.69 -7.40
CA ASP A 103 1.79 9.93 -7.67
C ASP A 103 0.29 9.67 -7.67
N ALA A 104 -0.48 10.62 -7.18
CA ALA A 104 -1.93 10.57 -7.17
C ALA A 104 -2.53 11.87 -7.71
N GLU A 105 -3.75 11.75 -8.25
CA GLU A 105 -4.57 12.90 -8.64
C GLU A 105 -5.90 12.87 -7.89
N ILE A 106 -6.41 14.06 -7.56
CA ILE A 106 -7.75 14.21 -7.03
C ILE A 106 -8.71 14.07 -8.20
N THR A 107 -9.63 13.11 -8.10
CA THR A 107 -10.65 12.82 -9.13
C THR A 107 -12.00 13.45 -8.82
N GLU A 108 -12.23 13.78 -7.55
CA GLU A 108 -13.44 14.46 -7.08
C GLU A 108 -13.08 15.34 -5.88
N ASP A 109 -13.57 16.57 -5.87
CA ASP A 109 -13.32 17.53 -4.80
C ASP A 109 -14.57 18.39 -4.61
N VAL A 110 -15.42 17.99 -3.67
CA VAL A 110 -16.67 18.68 -3.33
C VAL A 110 -16.53 19.25 -1.91
N PRO A 111 -16.32 20.56 -1.77
CA PRO A 111 -16.05 21.19 -0.47
C PRO A 111 -17.08 20.82 0.59
N GLY A 112 -16.60 20.42 1.75
CA GLY A 112 -17.40 20.00 2.89
C GLY A 112 -18.13 18.65 2.72
N GLN A 113 -18.01 17.97 1.57
CA GLN A 113 -18.78 16.77 1.30
C GLN A 113 -17.92 15.56 0.95
N ARG A 114 -16.98 15.71 -0.02
CA ARG A 114 -16.25 14.56 -0.54
C ARG A 114 -14.92 14.93 -1.19
N ILE A 115 -13.92 14.08 -0.96
CA ILE A 115 -12.67 14.05 -1.71
C ILE A 115 -12.50 12.63 -2.23
N ALA A 116 -12.11 12.47 -3.49
CA ALA A 116 -11.70 11.18 -4.04
C ALA A 116 -10.39 11.35 -4.83
N TRP A 117 -9.58 10.29 -4.84
CA TRP A 117 -8.28 10.26 -5.51
C TRP A 117 -7.99 8.91 -6.12
N ARG A 118 -7.02 8.89 -7.01
CA ARG A 118 -6.41 7.66 -7.55
C ARG A 118 -4.93 7.86 -7.81
N SER A 119 -4.16 6.80 -7.76
CA SER A 119 -2.78 6.79 -8.23
C SER A 119 -2.74 6.98 -9.75
N VAL A 120 -1.64 7.59 -10.23
CA VAL A 120 -1.39 7.85 -11.66
C VAL A 120 0.04 7.48 -12.03
N GLY A 121 0.29 7.23 -13.31
CA GLY A 121 1.63 6.88 -13.80
C GLY A 121 2.04 5.45 -13.43
N SER A 122 3.35 5.25 -13.25
CA SER A 122 3.93 3.98 -12.81
C SER A 122 4.03 3.96 -11.29
N ALA A 123 2.93 3.66 -10.62
CA ALA A 123 2.88 3.56 -9.17
C ALA A 123 3.44 2.21 -8.68
N ASP A 124 4.19 2.21 -7.59
CA ASP A 124 4.60 0.98 -6.89
C ASP A 124 3.38 0.21 -6.38
N ILE A 125 2.33 0.95 -5.98
CA ILE A 125 1.04 0.45 -5.54
C ILE A 125 -0.06 1.27 -6.21
N ASP A 126 -0.89 0.61 -7.01
CA ASP A 126 -2.10 1.25 -7.50
C ASP A 126 -3.08 1.41 -6.34
N ASN A 127 -3.47 2.63 -6.04
CA ASN A 127 -4.47 2.91 -5.01
C ASN A 127 -5.53 3.90 -5.50
N ARG A 128 -6.70 3.77 -4.92
CA ARG A 128 -7.79 4.74 -5.05
C ARG A 128 -8.55 4.82 -3.75
N GLY A 129 -9.06 5.97 -3.43
CA GLY A 129 -9.80 6.15 -2.20
C GLY A 129 -10.78 7.30 -2.28
N SER A 130 -11.63 7.37 -1.29
CA SER A 130 -12.51 8.51 -1.08
C SER A 130 -12.78 8.71 0.41
N VAL A 131 -13.02 9.94 0.77
CA VAL A 131 -13.54 10.33 2.07
C VAL A 131 -14.81 11.14 1.88
N GLN A 132 -15.85 10.84 2.64
CA GLN A 132 -17.12 11.55 2.68
C GLN A 132 -17.33 12.13 4.06
N PHE A 133 -17.90 13.33 4.09
CA PHE A 133 -18.22 14.08 5.30
C PHE A 133 -19.74 14.26 5.36
N VAL A 134 -20.37 13.68 6.36
CA VAL A 134 -21.83 13.65 6.51
C VAL A 134 -22.20 14.16 7.89
N PRO A 135 -23.24 15.04 8.03
CA PRO A 135 -23.68 15.48 9.34
C PRO A 135 -24.02 14.30 10.25
N ALA A 136 -23.41 14.28 11.43
CA ALA A 136 -23.71 13.24 12.42
C ALA A 136 -25.09 13.44 13.05
N PRO A 137 -25.86 12.37 13.30
CA PRO A 137 -27.16 12.47 13.94
C PRO A 137 -27.10 13.19 15.29
N GLY A 138 -28.09 14.04 15.56
CA GLY A 138 -28.20 14.78 16.82
C GLY A 138 -27.21 15.92 16.99
N GLY A 139 -26.64 16.45 15.91
CA GLY A 139 -25.73 17.60 15.94
C GLY A 139 -24.38 17.31 16.60
N ARG A 140 -23.93 16.05 16.56
CA ARG A 140 -22.67 15.61 17.20
C ARG A 140 -21.42 15.86 16.36
N GLY A 141 -21.52 16.71 15.33
CA GLY A 141 -20.45 17.00 14.39
C GLY A 141 -20.58 16.22 13.08
N THR A 142 -19.51 15.64 12.58
CA THR A 142 -19.39 15.04 11.25
C THR A 142 -19.02 13.55 11.33
N GLU A 143 -19.76 12.72 10.62
CA GLU A 143 -19.34 11.34 10.30
C GLU A 143 -18.40 11.38 9.09
N VAL A 144 -17.21 10.85 9.27
CA VAL A 144 -16.17 10.76 8.24
C VAL A 144 -16.08 9.30 7.78
N HIS A 145 -16.52 9.05 6.55
CA HIS A 145 -16.53 7.73 5.93
C HIS A 145 -15.35 7.61 4.95
N VAL A 146 -14.44 6.70 5.20
CA VAL A 146 -13.27 6.48 4.35
C VAL A 146 -13.37 5.12 3.67
N THR A 147 -13.13 5.11 2.36
CA THR A 147 -12.99 3.90 1.56
C THR A 147 -11.64 3.93 0.86
N LEU A 148 -10.87 2.86 1.01
CA LEU A 148 -9.57 2.68 0.36
C LEU A 148 -9.58 1.38 -0.43
N ARG A 149 -9.02 1.43 -1.64
CA ARG A 149 -8.82 0.27 -2.50
C ARG A 149 -7.38 0.25 -2.98
N TYR A 150 -6.70 -0.86 -2.75
CA TYR A 150 -5.32 -1.08 -3.18
C TYR A 150 -5.26 -2.24 -4.16
N GLU A 151 -4.49 -2.06 -5.24
CA GLU A 151 -4.11 -3.13 -6.14
C GLU A 151 -2.60 -3.35 -6.00
N MET A 152 -2.22 -4.45 -5.37
CA MET A 152 -0.82 -4.79 -5.13
C MET A 152 -0.28 -5.69 -6.23
N PRO A 153 0.99 -5.51 -6.65
CA PRO A 153 1.63 -6.45 -7.55
C PRO A 153 1.64 -7.84 -6.90
N GLY A 154 1.36 -8.89 -7.67
CA GLY A 154 1.44 -10.27 -7.19
C GLY A 154 2.87 -10.68 -6.85
N GLY A 155 3.03 -11.82 -6.19
CA GLY A 155 4.33 -12.41 -5.85
C GLY A 155 4.89 -11.97 -4.49
N LYS A 156 6.20 -12.12 -4.30
CA LYS A 156 6.87 -11.89 -3.01
C LYS A 156 6.77 -10.43 -2.53
N LEU A 157 6.79 -9.47 -3.45
CA LEU A 157 6.67 -8.05 -3.12
C LEU A 157 5.27 -7.72 -2.60
N GLY A 158 4.21 -8.16 -3.29
CA GLY A 158 2.84 -7.95 -2.83
C GLY A 158 2.55 -8.64 -1.50
N GLN A 159 3.11 -9.86 -1.27
CA GLN A 159 3.01 -10.53 0.02
C GLN A 159 3.74 -9.76 1.14
N ALA A 160 4.90 -9.17 0.86
CA ALA A 160 5.64 -8.37 1.82
C ALA A 160 4.86 -7.09 2.18
N VAL A 161 4.31 -6.41 1.17
CA VAL A 161 3.47 -5.21 1.35
C VAL A 161 2.19 -5.57 2.12
N ALA A 162 1.47 -6.63 1.73
CA ALA A 162 0.27 -7.09 2.42
C ALA A 162 0.54 -7.43 3.90
N ARG A 163 1.70 -8.02 4.20
CA ARG A 163 2.10 -8.33 5.58
C ARG A 163 2.47 -7.09 6.38
N TYR A 164 2.95 -6.04 5.73
CA TYR A 164 3.32 -4.77 6.38
C TYR A 164 2.09 -3.90 6.67
N PHE A 165 1.13 -3.83 5.76
CA PHE A 165 -0.15 -3.17 6.01
C PHE A 165 -1.00 -3.92 7.05
N GLY A 166 -0.44 -5.00 7.63
CA GLY A 166 -1.04 -5.80 8.69
C GLY A 166 -1.95 -6.90 8.16
N GLU A 167 -2.23 -7.85 9.05
CA GLU A 167 -3.18 -8.93 8.77
C GLU A 167 -4.62 -8.41 8.63
N ASP A 168 -4.89 -7.15 9.10
CA ASP A 168 -6.19 -6.48 9.02
C ASP A 168 -6.05 -5.00 8.59
N PRO A 169 -6.16 -4.69 7.27
CA PRO A 169 -6.17 -3.32 6.76
C PRO A 169 -7.29 -2.45 7.34
N ARG A 170 -8.38 -3.07 7.75
CA ARG A 170 -9.49 -2.37 8.39
C ARG A 170 -9.08 -1.85 9.76
N GLN A 171 -8.43 -2.67 10.56
CA GLN A 171 -7.95 -2.23 11.88
C GLN A 171 -6.98 -1.06 11.78
N GLN A 172 -6.07 -1.10 10.79
CA GLN A 172 -5.15 0.00 10.54
C GLN A 172 -5.89 1.29 10.19
N LEU A 173 -6.90 1.23 9.31
CA LEU A 173 -7.71 2.39 8.95
C LEU A 173 -8.53 2.90 10.14
N ASP A 174 -9.08 2.01 10.98
CA ASP A 174 -9.77 2.39 12.21
C ASP A 174 -8.82 3.09 13.20
N ASP A 175 -7.55 2.67 13.29
CA ASP A 175 -6.52 3.32 14.10
C ASP A 175 -6.15 4.70 13.55
N ASP A 176 -6.02 4.83 12.23
CA ASP A 176 -5.77 6.10 11.56
C ASP A 176 -6.93 7.09 11.79
N LEU A 177 -8.17 6.62 11.69
CA LEU A 177 -9.34 7.46 11.97
C LEU A 177 -9.48 7.84 13.44
N ARG A 178 -9.05 6.99 14.39
CA ARG A 178 -8.95 7.39 15.79
C ARG A 178 -7.94 8.51 16.01
N ARG A 179 -6.78 8.44 15.35
CA ARG A 179 -5.79 9.53 15.38
C ARG A 179 -6.31 10.79 14.70
N PHE A 180 -6.99 10.65 13.54
CA PHE A 180 -7.66 11.78 12.90
C PHE A 180 -8.63 12.47 13.85
N LYS A 181 -9.53 11.72 14.49
CA LYS A 181 -10.47 12.26 15.49
C LYS A 181 -9.72 13.00 16.61
N GLN A 182 -8.65 12.43 17.13
CA GLN A 182 -7.85 13.07 18.15
C GLN A 182 -7.25 14.40 17.69
N VAL A 183 -6.62 14.42 16.50
CA VAL A 183 -6.07 15.64 15.92
C VAL A 183 -7.16 16.70 15.66
N ALA A 184 -8.31 16.25 15.16
CA ALA A 184 -9.45 17.10 14.85
C ALA A 184 -10.02 17.79 16.11
N GLU A 185 -10.11 17.05 17.23
CA GLU A 185 -10.74 17.54 18.46
C GLU A 185 -9.76 18.24 19.41
N THR A 186 -8.46 17.92 19.36
CA THR A 186 -7.45 18.46 20.30
C THR A 186 -6.37 19.30 19.62
N GLY A 187 -6.23 19.23 18.30
CA GLY A 187 -5.14 19.84 17.53
C GLY A 187 -3.82 19.09 17.64
N GLU A 188 -3.72 18.07 18.50
CA GLU A 188 -2.49 17.35 18.80
C GLU A 188 -2.66 15.83 18.65
N VAL A 189 -1.60 15.14 18.23
CA VAL A 189 -1.49 13.69 18.36
C VAL A 189 -0.93 13.38 19.75
N VAL A 190 -1.77 12.97 20.68
CA VAL A 190 -1.28 12.45 21.97
C VAL A 190 -0.56 11.12 21.70
N ARG A 191 0.75 11.14 21.70
CA ARG A 191 1.56 9.92 21.77
C ARG A 191 1.47 9.43 23.20
N SER A 192 0.73 8.36 23.46
CA SER A 192 0.84 7.68 24.74
C SER A 192 2.25 7.07 24.84
N GLU A 193 3.09 7.59 25.71
CA GLU A 193 4.44 7.06 26.02
C GLU A 193 4.37 5.69 26.76
N GLY A 194 3.41 4.86 26.42
CA GLY A 194 3.15 3.55 27.03
C GLY A 194 3.53 2.35 26.20
N ALA A 195 4.26 2.50 25.10
CA ALA A 195 4.79 1.34 24.37
C ALA A 195 5.97 0.73 25.15
N PRO A 196 5.98 -0.59 25.45
CA PRO A 196 7.09 -1.24 26.13
C PRO A 196 8.34 -1.20 25.23
N GLY A 197 9.29 -0.32 25.54
CA GLY A 197 10.57 -0.16 24.82
C GLY A 197 11.16 1.25 24.79
N GLY A 198 10.48 2.28 25.27
CA GLY A 198 11.02 3.64 25.33
C GLY A 198 11.81 3.90 26.61
N SER A 199 13.15 3.85 26.54
CA SER A 199 14.03 4.30 27.61
C SER A 199 13.95 5.82 27.71
N SER A 200 13.37 6.35 28.78
CA SER A 200 13.45 7.78 29.11
C SER A 200 14.88 8.16 29.49
N PRO A 201 15.47 9.22 28.92
CA PRO A 201 16.69 9.79 29.46
C PRO A 201 16.37 10.51 30.78
N SER A 202 16.89 9.99 31.90
CA SER A 202 16.79 10.64 33.19
C SER A 202 17.59 11.93 33.18
N ILE A 203 16.91 13.06 33.28
CA ILE A 203 17.53 14.36 33.58
C ILE A 203 17.94 14.33 35.03
N ARG A 204 19.26 14.30 35.31
CA ARG A 204 19.81 14.56 36.65
C ARG A 204 19.75 16.08 36.90
N PRO A 205 19.18 16.52 38.04
CA PRO A 205 19.32 17.91 38.44
C PRO A 205 20.76 18.15 38.90
N GLY A 206 21.41 19.12 38.26
CA GLY A 206 22.73 19.60 38.67
C GLY A 206 22.65 20.33 40.01
N ARG A 207 23.67 20.07 40.84
CA ARG A 207 23.96 20.84 42.03
C ARG A 207 24.66 22.15 41.67
#